data_04cd8b382edd0050864b72bedb2b94d9
#
_entry.id   04cd8b382edd0050864b72bedb2b94d9
#
_cell.length_a   1.000
_cell.length_b   1.000
_cell.length_c   1.000
_cell.angle_alpha   90.00
_cell.angle_beta   90.00
_cell.angle_gamma   90.00
#
_symmetry.space_group_name_H-M   'P 1'
#
loop_
_entity.id
_entity.type
_entity.pdbx_description
1 polymer ?
#
loop_
_entity_poly.entity_id
_entity_poly.type
_entity_poly.pdbx_seq_one_letter_code
_entity_poly.pdbx_strand_id
1 'polypeptide(L)'
;MKYLSIDQFRNALICAADDIIASEPELTEIDTIIGDGDHGTTMKSGFTALKTMLESSGYESMFDLLRSTGVQLLRVMGGASGVIFGTLFIGGHEAVRDKTEMDADCFIDFF
;
A
#
# COMPACT_ATOMS: atom_id res chain seq x y z
N MET A 1 4.90 -22.27 12.05
CA MET A 1 4.30 -21.25 11.21
C MET A 1 5.04 -19.94 11.36
N LYS A 2 5.22 -19.21 10.27
CA LYS A 2 5.90 -17.91 10.31
C LYS A 2 4.87 -16.79 10.32
N TYR A 3 5.16 -15.77 11.09
CA TYR A 3 4.32 -14.58 11.22
C TYR A 3 5.13 -13.35 10.84
N LEU A 4 4.43 -12.35 10.29
CA LEU A 4 4.97 -11.01 10.15
C LEU A 4 4.39 -10.14 11.27
N SER A 5 5.26 -9.51 12.04
CA SER A 5 4.83 -8.52 13.01
C SER A 5 4.37 -7.24 12.30
N ILE A 6 3.77 -6.32 13.06
CA ILE A 6 3.38 -5.01 12.53
C ILE A 6 4.60 -4.31 11.91
N ASP A 7 5.73 -4.29 12.62
CA ASP A 7 6.95 -3.64 12.15
C ASP A 7 7.53 -4.31 10.90
N GLN A 8 7.51 -5.64 10.87
CA GLN A 8 7.98 -6.38 9.69
C GLN A 8 7.10 -6.11 8.47
N PHE A 9 5.78 -6.11 8.66
CA PHE A 9 4.85 -5.82 7.57
C PHE A 9 4.99 -4.37 7.09
N ARG A 10 5.13 -3.43 8.03
CA ARG A 10 5.40 -2.02 7.70
C ARG A 10 6.68 -1.89 6.85
N ASN A 11 7.75 -2.57 7.25
CA ASN A 11 9.00 -2.53 6.50
C ASN A 11 8.85 -3.15 5.11
N ALA A 12 8.06 -4.21 4.98
CA ALA A 12 7.75 -4.81 3.67
C ALA A 12 6.99 -3.82 2.78
N LEU A 13 6.04 -3.08 3.33
CA LEU A 13 5.32 -2.04 2.59
C LEU A 13 6.25 -0.91 2.16
N ILE A 14 7.19 -0.51 3.02
CA ILE A 14 8.19 0.51 2.67
C ILE A 14 9.08 0.02 1.52
N CYS A 15 9.53 -1.22 1.55
CA CYS A 15 10.31 -1.81 0.47
C CYS A 15 9.52 -1.83 -0.84
N ALA A 16 8.26 -2.23 -0.79
CA ALA A 16 7.38 -2.23 -1.96
C ALA A 16 7.20 -0.81 -2.49
N ALA A 17 7.01 0.16 -1.60
CA ALA A 17 6.89 1.57 -2.00
C ALA A 17 8.16 2.07 -2.71
N ASP A 18 9.34 1.72 -2.19
CA ASP A 18 10.60 2.09 -2.84
C ASP A 18 10.70 1.53 -4.26
N ASP A 19 10.32 0.27 -4.46
CA ASP A 19 10.35 -0.36 -5.77
C ASP A 19 9.37 0.30 -6.74
N ILE A 20 8.17 0.64 -6.27
CA ILE A 20 7.16 1.33 -7.09
C ILE A 20 7.64 2.72 -7.46
N ILE A 21 8.20 3.47 -6.51
CA ILE A 21 8.76 4.81 -6.77
C ILE A 21 9.86 4.73 -7.82
N ALA A 22 10.76 3.75 -7.71
CA ALA A 22 11.84 3.55 -8.66
C ALA A 22 11.34 3.15 -10.05
N SER A 23 10.15 2.57 -10.15
CA SER A 23 9.54 2.15 -11.42
C SER A 23 8.77 3.27 -12.13
N GLU A 24 8.73 4.48 -11.59
CA GLU A 24 7.96 5.59 -12.15
C GLU A 24 8.26 5.84 -13.64
N PRO A 25 9.52 5.92 -14.10
CA PRO A 25 9.77 6.16 -15.52
C PRO A 25 9.22 5.06 -16.43
N GLU A 26 9.34 3.81 -16.02
CA GLU A 26 8.84 2.66 -16.79
C GLU A 26 7.32 2.66 -16.85
N LEU A 27 6.65 2.92 -15.72
CA LEU A 27 5.20 2.97 -15.65
C LEU A 27 4.65 4.11 -16.51
N THR A 28 5.30 5.27 -16.49
CA THR A 28 4.93 6.42 -17.31
C THR A 28 5.10 6.10 -18.79
N GLU A 29 6.21 5.47 -19.18
CA GLU A 29 6.47 5.11 -20.57
C GLU A 29 5.42 4.14 -21.11
N ILE A 30 5.07 3.10 -20.34
CA ILE A 30 4.05 2.14 -20.75
C ILE A 30 2.69 2.83 -20.91
N ASP A 31 2.33 3.70 -19.98
CA ASP A 31 1.04 4.38 -20.00
C ASP A 31 0.94 5.39 -21.15
N THR A 32 2.06 5.97 -21.60
CA THR A 32 2.05 6.90 -22.75
C THR A 32 1.66 6.20 -24.05
N ILE A 33 1.82 4.91 -24.16
CA ILE A 33 1.49 4.15 -25.37
C ILE A 33 -0.02 4.04 -25.57
N ILE A 34 -0.78 3.84 -24.48
CA ILE A 34 -2.22 3.56 -24.54
C ILE A 34 -3.06 4.44 -23.61
N GLY A 35 -2.45 5.30 -22.83
CA GLY A 35 -3.12 6.16 -21.86
C GLY A 35 -2.64 7.59 -21.95
N ASP A 36 -2.84 8.36 -20.87
CA ASP A 36 -2.47 9.77 -20.79
C ASP A 36 -1.06 10.02 -20.23
N GLY A 37 -0.34 8.95 -19.87
CA GLY A 37 1.05 9.06 -19.44
C GLY A 37 1.24 9.51 -18.00
N ASP A 38 0.20 9.45 -17.16
CA ASP A 38 0.29 9.93 -15.77
C ASP A 38 0.37 8.81 -14.71
N HIS A 39 0.27 7.54 -15.13
CA HIS A 39 0.22 6.42 -14.17
C HIS A 39 1.47 6.35 -13.28
N GLY A 40 2.66 6.50 -13.88
CA GLY A 40 3.90 6.49 -13.11
C GLY A 40 3.97 7.62 -12.09
N THR A 41 3.60 8.83 -12.49
CA THR A 41 3.58 9.99 -11.61
C THR A 41 2.59 9.81 -10.46
N THR A 42 1.40 9.31 -10.74
CA THR A 42 0.37 9.05 -9.73
C THR A 42 0.84 8.00 -8.74
N MET A 43 1.39 6.89 -9.22
CA MET A 43 1.92 5.83 -8.36
C MET A 43 3.06 6.33 -7.49
N LYS A 44 3.99 7.09 -8.06
CA LYS A 44 5.10 7.68 -7.32
C LYS A 44 4.60 8.61 -6.21
N SER A 45 3.64 9.48 -6.51
CA SER A 45 3.09 10.41 -5.52
C SER A 45 2.43 9.67 -4.37
N GLY A 46 1.60 8.66 -4.68
CA GLY A 46 0.89 7.88 -3.67
C GLY A 46 1.83 7.10 -2.77
N PHE A 47 2.77 6.38 -3.36
CA PHE A 47 3.68 5.54 -2.59
C PHE A 47 4.80 6.32 -1.90
N THR A 48 5.16 7.51 -2.38
CA THR A 48 6.04 8.42 -1.64
C THR A 48 5.34 8.90 -0.36
N ALA A 49 4.08 9.33 -0.46
CA ALA A 49 3.30 9.76 0.70
C ALA A 49 3.08 8.61 1.68
N LEU A 50 2.82 7.41 1.18
CA LEU A 50 2.70 6.22 2.01
C LEU A 50 3.99 5.93 2.76
N LYS A 51 5.12 5.93 2.08
CA LYS A 51 6.42 5.69 2.71
C LYS A 51 6.70 6.69 3.83
N THR A 52 6.48 7.98 3.58
CA THR A 52 6.66 9.02 4.59
C THR A 52 5.80 8.77 5.82
N MET A 53 4.53 8.41 5.62
CA MET A 53 3.62 8.10 6.71
C MET A 53 4.11 6.88 7.51
N LEU A 54 4.51 5.81 6.82
CA LEU A 54 4.96 4.58 7.46
C LEU A 54 6.25 4.77 8.26
N GLU A 55 7.14 5.63 7.79
CA GLU A 55 8.40 5.91 8.48
C GLU A 55 8.22 6.80 9.71
N SER A 56 7.18 7.62 9.75
CA SER A 56 6.98 8.61 10.80
C SER A 56 5.93 8.22 11.85
N SER A 57 5.19 7.12 11.64
CA SER A 57 4.10 6.73 12.51
C SER A 57 4.30 5.33 13.08
N GLY A 58 3.79 5.12 14.30
CA GLY A 58 3.65 3.78 14.86
C GLY A 58 2.23 3.28 14.68
N TYR A 59 2.04 1.96 14.72
CA TYR A 59 0.74 1.34 14.54
C TYR A 59 0.50 0.32 15.65
N GLU A 60 -0.69 0.35 16.22
CA GLU A 60 -1.03 -0.52 17.36
C GLU A 60 -1.52 -1.91 16.92
N SER A 61 -2.02 -2.03 15.70
CA SER A 61 -2.55 -3.28 15.18
C SER A 61 -2.32 -3.39 13.67
N MET A 62 -2.43 -4.63 13.16
CA MET A 62 -2.38 -4.88 11.73
C MET A 62 -3.54 -4.19 11.02
N PHE A 63 -4.72 -4.18 11.65
CA PHE A 63 -5.89 -3.45 11.15
C PHE A 63 -5.57 -1.96 10.95
N ASP A 64 -4.98 -1.33 11.97
CA ASP A 64 -4.63 0.10 11.92
C ASP A 64 -3.63 0.39 10.80
N LEU A 65 -2.59 -0.44 10.68
CA LEU A 65 -1.58 -0.29 9.64
C LEU A 65 -2.20 -0.37 8.23
N LEU A 66 -3.01 -1.39 7.98
CA LEU A 66 -3.56 -1.63 6.65
C LEU A 66 -4.64 -0.62 6.29
N ARG A 67 -5.48 -0.26 7.26
CA ARG A 67 -6.48 0.79 7.06
C ARG A 67 -5.83 2.13 6.76
N SER A 68 -4.82 2.50 7.53
CA SER A 68 -4.09 3.76 7.32
C SER A 68 -3.40 3.77 5.96
N THR A 69 -2.84 2.64 5.54
CA THR A 69 -2.24 2.49 4.20
C THR A 69 -3.27 2.76 3.11
N GLY A 70 -4.42 2.12 3.18
CA GLY A 70 -5.48 2.29 2.18
C GLY A 70 -6.02 3.71 2.14
N VAL A 71 -6.28 4.31 3.30
CA VAL A 71 -6.77 5.69 3.39
C VAL A 71 -5.77 6.67 2.78
N GLN A 72 -4.49 6.50 3.07
CA GLN A 72 -3.46 7.38 2.53
C GLN A 72 -3.37 7.30 1.00
N LEU A 73 -3.39 6.08 0.46
CA LEU A 73 -3.36 5.90 -0.99
C LEU A 73 -4.60 6.49 -1.66
N LEU A 74 -5.77 6.29 -1.06
CA LEU A 74 -7.02 6.88 -1.58
C LEU A 74 -6.96 8.41 -1.59
N ARG A 75 -6.45 9.02 -0.53
CA ARG A 75 -6.37 10.47 -0.41
C ARG A 75 -5.40 11.10 -1.40
N VAL A 76 -4.23 10.49 -1.58
CA VAL A 76 -3.14 11.10 -2.34
C VAL A 76 -3.26 10.79 -3.81
N MET A 77 -3.54 9.54 -4.17
CA MET A 77 -3.58 9.16 -5.57
C MET A 77 -4.84 9.64 -6.28
N GLY A 78 -5.98 9.55 -5.62
CA GLY A 78 -7.25 9.90 -6.26
C GLY A 78 -7.56 9.01 -7.47
N GLY A 79 -8.60 9.34 -8.22
CA GLY A 79 -8.95 8.65 -9.45
C GLY A 79 -9.09 7.14 -9.32
N ALA A 80 -8.96 6.42 -10.44
CA ALA A 80 -9.10 4.97 -10.47
C ALA A 80 -8.02 4.26 -9.67
N SER A 81 -6.78 4.70 -9.78
CA SER A 81 -5.66 4.09 -9.05
C SER A 81 -5.84 4.20 -7.54
N GLY A 82 -6.24 5.37 -7.06
CA GLY A 82 -6.51 5.57 -5.63
C GLY A 82 -7.63 4.69 -5.12
N VAL A 83 -8.71 4.58 -5.89
CA VAL A 83 -9.85 3.72 -5.52
C VAL A 83 -9.43 2.26 -5.49
N ILE A 84 -8.70 1.78 -6.50
CA ILE A 84 -8.28 0.38 -6.59
C ILE A 84 -7.34 0.03 -5.44
N PHE A 85 -6.25 0.77 -5.26
CA PHE A 85 -5.26 0.46 -4.24
C PHE A 85 -5.77 0.76 -2.83
N GLY A 86 -6.50 1.86 -2.66
CA GLY A 86 -7.10 2.20 -1.38
C GLY A 86 -8.10 1.13 -0.92
N THR A 87 -8.98 0.72 -1.80
CA THR A 87 -9.99 -0.31 -1.51
C THR A 87 -9.34 -1.66 -1.24
N LEU A 88 -8.26 -2.01 -1.96
CA LEU A 88 -7.52 -3.25 -1.73
C LEU A 88 -7.09 -3.36 -0.27
N PHE A 89 -6.51 -2.31 0.28
CA PHE A 89 -6.03 -2.33 1.66
C PHE A 89 -7.13 -2.15 2.69
N ILE A 90 -8.12 -1.30 2.43
CA ILE A 90 -9.25 -1.08 3.35
C ILE A 90 -10.17 -2.31 3.34
N GLY A 91 -10.44 -2.88 2.16
CA GLY A 91 -11.40 -3.97 2.00
C GLY A 91 -11.04 -5.22 2.77
N GLY A 92 -9.76 -5.49 2.95
CA GLY A 92 -9.30 -6.68 3.68
C GLY A 92 -9.17 -6.52 5.17
N HIS A 93 -9.46 -5.34 5.73
CA HIS A 93 -9.17 -5.04 7.13
C HIS A 93 -9.88 -5.96 8.13
N GLU A 94 -11.04 -6.49 7.78
CA GLU A 94 -11.77 -7.39 8.68
C GLU A 94 -10.99 -8.69 8.96
N ALA A 95 -10.19 -9.16 8.01
CA ALA A 95 -9.37 -10.37 8.19
C ALA A 95 -8.29 -10.19 9.26
N VAL A 96 -7.93 -8.95 9.58
CA VAL A 96 -6.83 -8.64 10.51
C VAL A 96 -7.28 -7.80 11.70
N ARG A 97 -8.60 -7.63 11.90
CA ARG A 97 -9.16 -6.68 12.87
C ARG A 97 -8.52 -6.76 14.26
N ASP A 98 -8.39 -7.95 14.81
CA ASP A 98 -7.89 -8.15 16.17
C ASP A 98 -6.47 -8.76 16.20
N LYS A 99 -5.72 -8.61 15.10
CA LYS A 99 -4.41 -9.24 14.96
C LYS A 99 -3.28 -8.22 15.05
N THR A 100 -2.19 -8.66 15.66
CA THR A 100 -0.93 -7.92 15.68
C THR A 100 0.13 -8.57 14.81
N GLU A 101 -0.21 -9.69 14.16
CA GLU A 101 0.68 -10.47 13.30
C GLU A 101 -0.07 -10.93 12.07
N MET A 102 0.65 -11.13 10.98
CA MET A 102 0.10 -11.62 9.72
C MET A 102 0.73 -12.97 9.40
N ASP A 103 -0.07 -14.04 9.41
CA ASP A 103 0.36 -15.36 8.92
C ASP A 103 -0.16 -15.58 7.49
N ALA A 104 0.19 -16.73 6.91
CA ALA A 104 -0.18 -17.06 5.54
C ALA A 104 -1.70 -17.12 5.35
N ASP A 105 -2.42 -17.70 6.29
CA ASP A 105 -3.88 -17.82 6.21
C ASP A 105 -4.55 -16.44 6.30
N CYS A 106 -4.09 -15.61 7.22
CA CYS A 106 -4.58 -14.24 7.38
C CYS A 106 -4.31 -13.41 6.11
N PHE A 107 -3.13 -13.57 5.52
CA PHE A 107 -2.77 -12.88 4.28
C PHE A 107 -3.68 -13.29 3.13
N ILE A 108 -3.98 -14.58 3.00
CA ILE A 108 -4.89 -15.09 1.98
C ILE A 108 -6.30 -14.51 2.19
N ASP A 109 -6.79 -14.53 3.43
CA ASP A 109 -8.13 -14.00 3.75
C ASP A 109 -8.22 -12.50 3.50
N PHE A 110 -7.11 -11.77 3.70
CA PHE A 110 -7.07 -10.32 3.46
C PHE A 110 -7.27 -9.99 1.98
N PHE A 111 -6.62 -10.71 1.09
CA PHE A 111 -6.71 -10.47 -0.34
C PHE A 111 -7.70 -11.41 -1.01
#